data_ba55b71b88cb6b51667fc3480e37e9fc
#
_entry.id   ba55b71b88cb6b51667fc3480e37e9fc
#
_cell.length_a   1.000
_cell.length_b   1.000
_cell.length_c   1.000
_cell.angle_alpha   90.00
_cell.angle_beta   90.00
_cell.angle_gamma   90.00
#
_symmetry.space_group_name_H-M   'P 1'
#
loop_
_entity.id
_entity.type
_entity.pdbx_description
1 polymer ?
#
loop_
_entity_poly.entity_id
_entity_poly.type
_entity_poly.pdbx_seq_one_letter_code
_entity_poly.pdbx_strand_id
1 'polypeptide(L)'
;MCSDILSDLIISKVYSATTLYTEKNTKIKRSNRSCWAIVIKYEGETIYTSNKKTYLSNVHNIVVLPKGCSYEWHCTCSGHFSIIEFESELVCNEVFSFSVNSSEKILKLFRELEYKRTLRKTTYEIESIRDVYSILLILTQLMQKKYLPTEKMSKISPALEYIANNYNQNIKNDVLANLCNLSTVYFRKLFTEIMGSSPISYVHELRIKKAKEMLKSDYGSVTDIAISLGYLNIYDFSRAFKKRTGISPTKYEKQWNK
;
A
#
# COMPACT_ATOMS: atom_id res chain seq x y z
N MET A 1 -11.85 -2.80 3.38
CA MET A 1 -11.73 -2.28 4.76
C MET A 1 -10.42 -2.66 5.44
N CYS A 2 -9.99 -3.92 5.53
CA CYS A 2 -8.72 -4.25 6.21
C CYS A 2 -7.45 -3.88 5.42
N SER A 3 -7.50 -3.88 4.08
CA SER A 3 -6.36 -3.52 3.21
C SER A 3 -5.92 -2.07 3.36
N ASP A 4 -6.85 -1.21 3.67
CA ASP A 4 -6.63 0.24 3.68
C ASP A 4 -5.90 0.65 4.97
N ILE A 5 -6.21 0.00 6.09
CA ILE A 5 -5.60 0.32 7.40
C ILE A 5 -4.08 0.17 7.41
N LEU A 6 -3.52 -0.89 6.79
CA LEU A 6 -2.06 -1.06 6.76
C LEU A 6 -1.38 -0.03 5.86
N SER A 7 -2.07 0.45 4.83
CA SER A 7 -1.57 1.50 3.92
C SER A 7 -1.58 2.89 4.57
N ASP A 8 -2.45 3.09 5.56
CA ASP A 8 -2.63 4.37 6.25
C ASP A 8 -1.76 4.48 7.51
N LEU A 9 -1.01 3.43 7.87
CA LEU A 9 -0.13 3.44 9.03
C LEU A 9 1.01 4.44 8.86
N ILE A 10 1.11 5.36 9.80
CA ILE A 10 2.28 6.24 9.96
C ILE A 10 3.06 5.73 11.17
N ILE A 11 4.28 5.21 10.93
CA ILE A 11 5.16 4.67 11.96
C ILE A 11 6.04 5.78 12.49
N SER A 12 5.89 6.10 13.75
CA SER A 12 6.71 7.14 14.42
C SER A 12 7.91 6.56 15.15
N LYS A 13 7.84 5.29 15.62
CA LYS A 13 8.91 4.64 16.38
C LYS A 13 8.81 3.12 16.30
N VAL A 14 9.95 2.44 16.33
CA VAL A 14 10.05 0.99 16.52
C VAL A 14 10.56 0.71 17.95
N TYR A 15 9.75 0.05 18.77
CA TYR A 15 10.09 -0.21 20.16
C TYR A 15 10.99 -1.42 20.33
N SER A 16 10.65 -2.50 19.64
CA SER A 16 11.37 -3.77 19.75
C SER A 16 11.34 -4.58 18.46
N ALA A 17 12.38 -5.34 18.26
CA ALA A 17 12.46 -6.47 17.34
C ALA A 17 13.19 -7.58 18.10
N THR A 18 12.48 -8.65 18.46
CA THR A 18 13.02 -9.67 19.38
C THR A 18 12.52 -11.06 18.98
N THR A 19 13.41 -12.03 19.04
CA THR A 19 13.08 -13.44 18.87
C THR A 19 12.95 -14.12 20.24
N LEU A 20 11.84 -14.81 20.46
CA LEU A 20 11.49 -15.46 21.71
C LEU A 20 11.10 -16.91 21.47
N TYR A 21 11.27 -17.75 22.48
CA TYR A 21 10.76 -19.12 22.51
C TYR A 21 9.47 -19.20 23.32
N THR A 22 8.52 -19.98 22.86
CA THR A 22 7.27 -20.24 23.60
C THR A 22 7.03 -21.74 23.73
N GLU A 23 6.72 -22.16 24.95
CA GLU A 23 6.38 -23.55 25.26
C GLU A 23 4.91 -23.86 24.93
N LYS A 24 4.66 -25.10 24.53
CA LYS A 24 3.31 -25.64 24.33
C LYS A 24 2.45 -25.43 25.59
N ASN A 25 1.18 -25.17 25.37
CA ASN A 25 0.15 -24.88 26.38
C ASN A 25 0.32 -23.54 27.10
N THR A 26 1.30 -22.71 26.75
CA THR A 26 1.35 -21.32 27.23
C THR A 26 0.12 -20.57 26.75
N LYS A 27 -0.55 -19.87 27.67
CA LYS A 27 -1.72 -19.01 27.38
C LYS A 27 -1.51 -17.65 27.99
N ILE A 28 -1.74 -16.61 27.19
CA ILE A 28 -1.66 -15.21 27.65
C ILE A 28 -2.85 -14.44 27.11
N LYS A 29 -3.48 -13.65 27.99
CA LYS A 29 -4.53 -12.71 27.62
C LYS A 29 -3.96 -11.29 27.65
N ARG A 30 -4.29 -10.50 26.63
CA ARG A 30 -3.95 -9.09 26.50
C ARG A 30 -5.21 -8.28 26.22
N SER A 31 -5.38 -7.16 26.92
CA SER A 31 -6.48 -6.24 26.71
C SER A 31 -5.94 -4.89 26.30
N ASN A 32 -6.57 -4.26 25.32
CA ASN A 32 -6.27 -2.91 24.86
C ASN A 32 -4.75 -2.70 24.61
N ARG A 33 -4.20 -3.43 23.63
CA ARG A 33 -2.77 -3.36 23.30
C ARG A 33 -2.30 -1.94 23.05
N SER A 34 -1.18 -1.53 23.66
CA SER A 34 -0.68 -0.15 23.63
C SER A 34 0.04 0.25 22.33
N CYS A 35 0.49 -0.72 21.53
CA CYS A 35 1.23 -0.48 20.30
C CYS A 35 0.91 -1.54 19.24
N TRP A 36 1.30 -1.31 17.99
CA TRP A 36 1.20 -2.29 16.92
C TRP A 36 2.28 -3.36 17.04
N ALA A 37 1.97 -4.58 16.61
CA ALA A 37 2.99 -5.62 16.46
C ALA A 37 2.75 -6.52 15.24
N ILE A 38 3.86 -7.02 14.69
CA ILE A 38 3.89 -8.06 13.67
C ILE A 38 4.59 -9.28 14.29
N VAL A 39 3.92 -10.43 14.22
CA VAL A 39 4.40 -11.71 14.75
C VAL A 39 4.60 -12.70 13.63
N ILE A 40 5.79 -13.28 13.56
CA ILE A 40 6.14 -14.32 12.61
C ILE A 40 6.81 -15.49 13.33
N LYS A 41 6.49 -16.72 12.94
CA LYS A 41 7.09 -17.92 13.53
C LYS A 41 8.16 -18.52 12.63
N TYR A 42 9.24 -19.01 13.26
CA TYR A 42 10.24 -19.86 12.65
C TYR A 42 9.81 -21.32 12.66
N GLU A 43 9.13 -21.70 13.74
CA GLU A 43 8.64 -23.04 14.03
C GLU A 43 7.48 -22.97 15.03
N GLY A 44 6.78 -24.10 15.19
CA GLY A 44 5.68 -24.19 16.14
C GLY A 44 4.41 -23.49 15.67
N GLU A 45 3.45 -23.40 16.59
CA GLU A 45 2.11 -22.90 16.27
C GLU A 45 1.47 -22.19 17.47
N THR A 46 0.75 -21.12 17.19
CA THR A 46 -0.02 -20.36 18.18
C THR A 46 -1.36 -19.95 17.59
N ILE A 47 -2.43 -20.09 18.34
CA ILE A 47 -3.76 -19.61 17.98
C ILE A 47 -4.05 -18.32 18.76
N TYR A 48 -4.38 -17.26 18.05
CA TYR A 48 -4.91 -16.01 18.61
C TYR A 48 -6.42 -16.00 18.52
N THR A 49 -7.10 -15.63 19.58
CA THR A 49 -8.56 -15.46 19.63
C THR A 49 -8.89 -14.01 19.96
N SER A 50 -9.63 -13.34 19.09
CA SER A 50 -10.09 -11.97 19.29
C SER A 50 -11.48 -11.81 18.65
N ASN A 51 -12.41 -11.13 19.34
CA ASN A 51 -13.75 -10.87 18.85
C ASN A 51 -14.46 -12.15 18.33
N LYS A 52 -14.34 -13.28 19.05
CA LYS A 52 -14.88 -14.61 18.69
C LYS A 52 -14.33 -15.19 17.37
N LYS A 53 -13.29 -14.59 16.80
CA LYS A 53 -12.55 -15.12 15.63
C LYS A 53 -11.22 -15.68 16.08
N THR A 54 -10.74 -16.70 15.36
CA THR A 54 -9.43 -17.33 15.59
C THR A 54 -8.49 -17.05 14.44
N TYR A 55 -7.22 -16.82 14.77
CA TYR A 55 -6.16 -16.50 13.81
C TYR A 55 -4.97 -17.41 14.10
N LEU A 56 -4.59 -18.18 13.11
CA LEU A 56 -3.44 -19.07 13.19
C LEU A 56 -2.14 -18.31 12.95
N SER A 57 -1.13 -18.55 13.80
CA SER A 57 0.26 -18.08 13.63
C SER A 57 1.17 -19.28 13.56
N ASN A 58 1.81 -19.50 12.42
CA ASN A 58 2.83 -20.51 12.19
C ASN A 58 3.76 -20.04 11.06
N VAL A 59 4.62 -20.90 10.54
CA VAL A 59 5.59 -20.57 9.47
C VAL A 59 4.96 -20.04 8.17
N HIS A 60 3.67 -20.31 7.96
CA HIS A 60 2.90 -19.88 6.79
C HIS A 60 1.88 -18.77 7.08
N ASN A 61 1.71 -18.40 8.35
CA ASN A 61 0.70 -17.42 8.75
C ASN A 61 1.30 -16.38 9.70
N ILE A 62 1.42 -15.16 9.20
CA ILE A 62 1.89 -13.99 9.95
C ILE A 62 0.69 -13.32 10.59
N VAL A 63 0.82 -12.93 11.85
CA VAL A 63 -0.24 -12.23 12.59
C VAL A 63 0.19 -10.79 12.85
N VAL A 64 -0.71 -9.86 12.58
CA VAL A 64 -0.57 -8.44 12.93
C VAL A 64 -1.54 -8.12 14.05
N LEU A 65 -1.02 -7.56 15.13
CA LEU A 65 -1.72 -7.21 16.35
C LEU A 65 -1.78 -5.68 16.47
N PRO A 66 -2.91 -5.05 16.15
CA PRO A 66 -3.05 -3.60 16.20
C PRO A 66 -3.03 -3.03 17.61
N LYS A 67 -2.69 -1.74 17.72
CA LYS A 67 -2.97 -0.90 18.89
C LYS A 67 -4.47 -0.87 19.15
N GLY A 68 -4.89 -1.04 20.40
CA GLY A 68 -6.29 -1.08 20.82
C GLY A 68 -6.90 -2.49 20.82
N CYS A 69 -6.35 -3.47 20.09
CA CYS A 69 -6.93 -4.81 20.07
C CYS A 69 -6.78 -5.55 21.40
N SER A 70 -7.76 -6.41 21.68
CA SER A 70 -7.75 -7.35 22.81
C SER A 70 -7.80 -8.77 22.27
N TYR A 71 -6.96 -9.64 22.81
CA TYR A 71 -6.86 -11.02 22.34
C TYR A 71 -6.36 -11.96 23.46
N GLU A 72 -6.63 -13.22 23.27
CA GLU A 72 -6.01 -14.32 24.00
C GLU A 72 -5.20 -15.15 22.99
N TRP A 73 -4.00 -15.60 23.37
CA TRP A 73 -3.27 -16.52 22.54
C TRP A 73 -2.86 -17.78 23.31
N HIS A 74 -2.90 -18.89 22.59
CA HIS A 74 -2.58 -20.22 23.09
C HIS A 74 -1.55 -20.90 22.18
N CYS A 75 -0.39 -21.27 22.73
CA CYS A 75 0.65 -22.02 22.02
C CYS A 75 0.26 -23.48 21.93
N THR A 76 -0.03 -23.97 20.72
CA THR A 76 -0.43 -25.36 20.46
C THR A 76 0.78 -26.24 20.13
N CYS A 77 1.87 -25.66 19.58
CA CYS A 77 3.13 -26.31 19.32
C CYS A 77 4.28 -25.36 19.68
N SER A 78 5.22 -25.83 20.51
CA SER A 78 6.40 -25.06 20.96
C SER A 78 7.23 -24.57 19.79
N GLY A 79 7.89 -23.44 19.93
CA GLY A 79 8.80 -22.94 18.91
C GLY A 79 9.19 -21.48 19.07
N HIS A 80 10.11 -21.05 18.22
CA HIS A 80 10.60 -19.70 18.19
C HIS A 80 9.69 -18.81 17.31
N PHE A 81 9.50 -17.58 17.76
CA PHE A 81 8.82 -16.54 17.01
C PHE A 81 9.56 -15.21 17.17
N SER A 82 9.50 -14.38 16.14
CA SER A 82 9.92 -12.99 16.24
C SER A 82 8.72 -12.07 16.31
N ILE A 83 8.84 -11.03 17.11
CA ILE A 83 7.89 -9.96 17.26
C ILE A 83 8.57 -8.61 17.01
N ILE A 84 7.97 -7.77 16.18
CA ILE A 84 8.33 -6.36 16.04
C ILE A 84 7.19 -5.54 16.62
N GLU A 85 7.52 -4.63 17.54
CA GLU A 85 6.57 -3.70 18.15
C GLU A 85 6.89 -2.27 17.71
N PHE A 86 5.86 -1.53 17.27
CA PHE A 86 6.03 -0.19 16.75
C PHE A 86 4.85 0.72 17.08
N GLU A 87 5.09 2.02 17.07
CA GLU A 87 4.10 3.06 17.33
C GLU A 87 3.46 3.56 16.05
N SER A 88 2.14 3.68 16.10
CA SER A 88 1.32 4.44 15.17
C SER A 88 0.11 4.99 15.93
N GLU A 89 -0.37 6.16 15.53
CA GLU A 89 -1.58 6.77 16.13
C GLU A 89 -2.85 6.01 15.79
N LEU A 90 -2.83 5.23 14.71
CA LEU A 90 -3.97 4.48 14.23
C LEU A 90 -4.34 3.37 15.23
N VAL A 91 -5.62 3.30 15.59
CA VAL A 91 -6.18 2.29 16.50
C VAL A 91 -7.09 1.36 15.72
N CYS A 92 -6.98 0.05 15.94
CA CYS A 92 -7.83 -0.95 15.33
C CYS A 92 -8.11 -2.10 16.31
N ASN A 93 -9.37 -2.51 16.40
CA ASN A 93 -9.79 -3.58 17.32
C ASN A 93 -9.77 -4.98 16.68
N GLU A 94 -9.35 -5.10 15.41
CA GLU A 94 -9.33 -6.37 14.70
C GLU A 94 -7.89 -6.88 14.52
N VAL A 95 -7.67 -8.15 14.82
CA VAL A 95 -6.42 -8.87 14.53
C VAL A 95 -6.41 -9.27 13.06
N PHE A 96 -5.25 -9.22 12.41
CA PHE A 96 -5.09 -9.64 11.02
C PHE A 96 -4.19 -10.88 10.92
N SER A 97 -4.49 -11.77 9.98
CA SER A 97 -3.64 -12.90 9.65
C SER A 97 -3.40 -12.96 8.14
N PHE A 98 -2.15 -13.18 7.77
CA PHE A 98 -1.68 -13.20 6.39
C PHE A 98 -1.05 -14.55 6.08
N SER A 99 -1.64 -15.29 5.14
CA SER A 99 -1.02 -16.51 4.63
C SER A 99 0.08 -16.17 3.63
N VAL A 100 1.25 -16.76 3.82
CA VAL A 100 2.45 -16.57 2.99
C VAL A 100 2.91 -17.90 2.41
N ASN A 101 3.29 -17.92 1.13
CA ASN A 101 3.90 -19.11 0.52
C ASN A 101 5.31 -19.36 1.04
N SER A 102 6.04 -18.27 1.32
CA SER A 102 7.37 -18.28 1.94
C SER A 102 7.51 -17.06 2.84
N SER A 103 7.88 -17.29 4.06
CA SER A 103 8.18 -16.23 5.06
C SER A 103 9.64 -15.76 5.00
N GLU A 104 10.50 -16.36 4.19
CA GLU A 104 11.95 -16.16 4.19
C GLU A 104 12.38 -14.67 4.05
N LYS A 105 11.78 -13.94 3.10
CA LYS A 105 12.08 -12.51 2.92
C LYS A 105 11.74 -11.68 4.16
N ILE A 106 10.61 -11.97 4.79
CA ILE A 106 10.15 -11.25 5.97
C ILE A 106 11.02 -11.65 7.18
N LEU A 107 11.31 -12.93 7.34
CA LEU A 107 12.22 -13.43 8.40
C LEU A 107 13.61 -12.81 8.27
N LYS A 108 14.13 -12.61 7.07
CA LYS A 108 15.38 -11.92 6.83
C LYS A 108 15.34 -10.48 7.38
N LEU A 109 14.29 -9.73 7.07
CA LEU A 109 14.11 -8.37 7.57
C LEU A 109 14.01 -8.32 9.10
N PHE A 110 13.32 -9.29 9.72
CA PHE A 110 13.27 -9.40 11.18
C PHE A 110 14.65 -9.62 11.81
N ARG A 111 15.44 -10.55 11.27
CA ARG A 111 16.82 -10.81 11.76
C ARG A 111 17.73 -9.60 11.58
N GLU A 112 17.61 -8.90 10.45
CA GLU A 112 18.37 -7.68 10.19
C GLU A 112 18.03 -6.57 11.19
N LEU A 113 16.74 -6.39 11.49
CA LEU A 113 16.28 -5.44 12.51
C LEU A 113 16.83 -5.77 13.90
N GLU A 114 16.73 -7.04 14.33
CA GLU A 114 17.24 -7.49 15.61
C GLU A 114 18.77 -7.31 15.72
N TYR A 115 19.50 -7.66 14.65
CA TYR A 115 20.94 -7.49 14.57
C TYR A 115 21.36 -6.01 14.61
N LYS A 116 20.72 -5.14 13.83
CA LYS A 116 21.00 -3.70 13.82
C LYS A 116 20.78 -3.06 15.20
N ARG A 117 19.78 -3.54 15.94
CA ARG A 117 19.52 -3.07 17.31
C ARG A 117 20.69 -3.37 18.24
N THR A 118 21.31 -4.54 18.14
CA THR A 118 22.47 -4.90 18.97
C THR A 118 23.68 -4.02 18.69
N LEU A 119 23.83 -3.53 17.45
CA LEU A 119 24.93 -2.67 17.04
C LEU A 119 24.81 -1.21 17.50
N ARG A 120 23.64 -0.78 18.00
CA ARG A 120 23.35 0.59 18.49
C ARG A 120 23.81 1.71 17.52
N LYS A 121 23.66 1.49 16.21
CA LYS A 121 24.01 2.50 15.20
C LYS A 121 23.12 3.74 15.35
N THR A 122 23.69 4.92 15.11
CA THR A 122 22.94 6.21 15.11
C THR A 122 21.79 6.26 14.09
N THR A 123 21.90 5.48 13.01
CA THR A 123 20.87 5.35 11.95
C THR A 123 19.78 4.34 12.28
N TYR A 124 19.87 3.61 13.41
CA TYR A 124 18.97 2.50 13.74
C TYR A 124 17.49 2.89 13.69
N GLU A 125 17.12 4.04 14.23
CA GLU A 125 15.71 4.45 14.29
C GLU A 125 15.11 4.61 12.89
N ILE A 126 15.82 5.29 11.98
CA ILE A 126 15.37 5.50 10.59
C ILE A 126 15.36 4.17 9.83
N GLU A 127 16.41 3.36 9.98
CA GLU A 127 16.50 2.07 9.32
C GLU A 127 15.41 1.11 9.80
N SER A 128 15.10 1.10 11.09
CA SER A 128 14.06 0.25 11.65
C SER A 128 12.66 0.61 11.14
N ILE A 129 12.35 1.89 11.04
CA ILE A 129 11.09 2.38 10.46
C ILE A 129 10.99 1.95 8.98
N ARG A 130 12.05 2.14 8.19
CA ARG A 130 12.12 1.69 6.79
C ARG A 130 11.87 0.18 6.67
N ASP A 131 12.50 -0.62 7.52
CA ASP A 131 12.41 -2.08 7.46
C ASP A 131 11.01 -2.58 7.86
N VAL A 132 10.35 -1.92 8.83
CA VAL A 132 8.94 -2.21 9.17
C VAL A 132 8.02 -1.83 8.01
N TYR A 133 8.20 -0.68 7.34
CA TYR A 133 7.45 -0.35 6.12
C TYR A 133 7.69 -1.37 5.00
N SER A 134 8.91 -1.90 4.86
CA SER A 134 9.21 -2.95 3.87
C SER A 134 8.41 -4.23 4.15
N ILE A 135 8.26 -4.63 5.42
CA ILE A 135 7.43 -5.75 5.83
C ILE A 135 5.95 -5.46 5.55
N LEU A 136 5.45 -4.29 5.95
CA LEU A 136 4.06 -3.88 5.70
C LEU A 136 3.74 -3.85 4.20
N LEU A 137 4.67 -3.39 3.36
CA LEU A 137 4.52 -3.41 1.92
C LEU A 137 4.34 -4.84 1.38
N ILE A 138 5.16 -5.79 1.85
CA ILE A 138 5.02 -7.21 1.48
C ILE A 138 3.65 -7.74 1.92
N LEU A 139 3.22 -7.47 3.16
CA LEU A 139 1.92 -7.91 3.68
C LEU A 139 0.76 -7.30 2.90
N THR A 140 0.82 -6.00 2.58
CA THR A 140 -0.19 -5.32 1.76
C THR A 140 -0.27 -5.90 0.35
N GLN A 141 0.87 -6.20 -0.27
CA GLN A 141 0.92 -6.86 -1.57
C GLN A 141 0.34 -8.28 -1.54
N LEU A 142 0.51 -9.01 -0.44
CA LEU A 142 -0.11 -10.33 -0.24
C LEU A 142 -1.64 -10.22 -0.10
N MET A 143 -2.13 -9.17 0.53
CA MET A 143 -3.58 -8.87 0.54
C MET A 143 -4.10 -8.53 -0.85
N GLN A 144 -3.38 -7.68 -1.57
CA GLN A 144 -3.71 -7.32 -2.94
C GLN A 144 -3.63 -8.54 -3.89
N LYS A 145 -2.79 -9.55 -3.61
CA LYS A 145 -2.79 -10.82 -4.35
C LYS A 145 -4.04 -11.68 -4.10
N LYS A 146 -4.76 -11.52 -3.01
CA LYS A 146 -6.15 -12.00 -2.86
C LYS A 146 -7.16 -11.20 -3.70
N TYR A 147 -6.81 -9.98 -4.05
CA TYR A 147 -7.42 -9.10 -5.07
C TYR A 147 -6.46 -8.97 -6.25
N LEU A 148 -5.80 -10.09 -6.65
CA LEU A 148 -5.06 -10.08 -7.90
C LEU A 148 -5.91 -9.44 -8.96
N PRO A 149 -5.30 -8.56 -9.79
CA PRO A 149 -5.92 -8.17 -11.02
C PRO A 149 -6.45 -9.47 -11.62
N THR A 150 -7.75 -9.52 -11.82
CA THR A 150 -8.34 -10.60 -12.60
C THR A 150 -7.45 -10.77 -13.82
N GLU A 151 -7.37 -11.95 -14.41
CA GLU A 151 -6.68 -12.18 -15.69
C GLU A 151 -6.91 -11.03 -16.69
N LYS A 152 -8.06 -10.38 -16.57
CA LYS A 152 -8.45 -9.15 -17.27
C LYS A 152 -7.57 -7.92 -16.97
N MET A 153 -7.20 -7.69 -15.71
CA MET A 153 -6.34 -6.53 -15.33
C MET A 153 -4.91 -6.70 -15.83
N SER A 154 -4.37 -7.93 -15.81
CA SER A 154 -3.04 -8.19 -16.37
C SER A 154 -2.98 -7.92 -17.88
N LYS A 155 -4.10 -8.13 -18.60
CA LYS A 155 -4.19 -7.84 -20.03
C LYS A 155 -4.11 -6.35 -20.37
N ILE A 156 -4.50 -5.45 -19.48
CA ILE A 156 -4.43 -3.99 -19.71
C ILE A 156 -3.24 -3.32 -18.99
N SER A 157 -2.49 -4.06 -18.19
CA SER A 157 -1.34 -3.53 -17.42
C SER A 157 -0.30 -2.82 -18.30
N PRO A 158 0.10 -3.34 -19.48
CA PRO A 158 1.04 -2.64 -20.36
C PRO A 158 0.54 -1.27 -20.83
N ALA A 159 -0.78 -1.15 -21.09
CA ALA A 159 -1.38 0.13 -21.46
C ALA A 159 -1.40 1.12 -20.28
N LEU A 160 -1.67 0.67 -19.06
CA LEU A 160 -1.64 1.51 -17.87
C LEU A 160 -0.22 2.04 -17.59
N GLU A 161 0.79 1.18 -17.71
CA GLU A 161 2.19 1.58 -17.56
C GLU A 161 2.60 2.60 -18.64
N TYR A 162 2.22 2.36 -19.89
CA TYR A 162 2.47 3.31 -20.97
C TYR A 162 1.81 4.66 -20.72
N ILE A 163 0.53 4.67 -20.30
CA ILE A 163 -0.19 5.90 -19.95
C ILE A 163 0.52 6.64 -18.81
N ALA A 164 0.93 5.94 -17.77
CA ALA A 164 1.62 6.54 -16.62
C ALA A 164 2.92 7.27 -17.00
N ASN A 165 3.65 6.73 -17.97
CA ASN A 165 4.93 7.27 -18.42
C ASN A 165 4.80 8.30 -19.58
N ASN A 166 3.67 8.30 -20.30
CA ASN A 166 3.50 9.10 -21.53
C ASN A 166 2.22 9.96 -21.53
N TYR A 167 1.60 10.20 -20.38
CA TYR A 167 0.32 10.91 -20.27
C TYR A 167 0.31 12.31 -20.93
N ASN A 168 1.46 12.95 -21.06
CA ASN A 168 1.63 14.25 -21.69
C ASN A 168 1.71 14.20 -23.22
N GLN A 169 1.77 13.00 -23.81
CA GLN A 169 1.80 12.81 -25.26
C GLN A 169 0.40 12.57 -25.86
N ASN A 170 0.29 12.64 -27.18
CA ASN A 170 -0.96 12.32 -27.87
C ASN A 170 -1.16 10.80 -27.94
N ILE A 171 -1.81 10.23 -26.92
CA ILE A 171 -2.06 8.79 -26.80
C ILE A 171 -3.30 8.42 -27.62
N LYS A 172 -3.17 7.40 -28.48
CA LYS A 172 -4.27 6.82 -29.27
C LYS A 172 -4.65 5.43 -28.75
N ASN A 173 -5.93 5.06 -28.93
CA ASN A 173 -6.44 3.77 -28.48
C ASN A 173 -5.80 2.58 -29.20
N ASP A 174 -5.41 2.73 -30.47
CA ASP A 174 -4.74 1.71 -31.25
C ASP A 174 -3.34 1.37 -30.70
N VAL A 175 -2.58 2.39 -30.30
CA VAL A 175 -1.27 2.21 -29.65
C VAL A 175 -1.43 1.41 -28.34
N LEU A 176 -2.39 1.80 -27.50
CA LEU A 176 -2.65 1.11 -26.24
C LEU A 176 -3.13 -0.33 -26.43
N ALA A 177 -3.98 -0.56 -27.41
CA ALA A 177 -4.49 -1.89 -27.76
C ALA A 177 -3.37 -2.80 -28.24
N ASN A 178 -2.48 -2.28 -29.12
CA ASN A 178 -1.32 -3.04 -29.64
C ASN A 178 -0.35 -3.44 -28.52
N LEU A 179 -0.07 -2.55 -27.55
CA LEU A 179 0.74 -2.87 -26.38
C LEU A 179 0.18 -4.03 -25.54
N CYS A 180 -1.15 -4.18 -25.58
CA CYS A 180 -1.84 -5.25 -24.87
C CYS A 180 -2.08 -6.50 -25.74
N ASN A 181 -1.64 -6.53 -27.00
CA ASN A 181 -1.94 -7.58 -27.98
C ASN A 181 -3.46 -7.83 -28.14
N LEU A 182 -4.26 -6.76 -28.15
CA LEU A 182 -5.72 -6.80 -28.25
C LEU A 182 -6.20 -5.97 -29.44
N SER A 183 -7.39 -6.34 -30.00
CA SER A 183 -8.06 -5.44 -30.92
C SER A 183 -8.51 -4.16 -30.19
N THR A 184 -8.51 -3.02 -30.89
CA THR A 184 -8.89 -1.71 -30.31
C THR A 184 -10.31 -1.74 -29.71
N VAL A 185 -11.25 -2.46 -30.33
CA VAL A 185 -12.63 -2.60 -29.84
C VAL A 185 -12.67 -3.38 -28.52
N TYR A 186 -12.02 -4.54 -28.47
CA TYR A 186 -11.98 -5.35 -27.26
C TYR A 186 -11.20 -4.67 -26.14
N PHE A 187 -10.06 -4.04 -26.44
CA PHE A 187 -9.28 -3.27 -25.47
C PHE A 187 -10.12 -2.18 -24.82
N ARG A 188 -10.83 -1.34 -25.62
CA ARG A 188 -11.66 -0.26 -25.07
C ARG A 188 -12.77 -0.78 -24.15
N LYS A 189 -13.44 -1.90 -24.53
CA LYS A 189 -14.46 -2.53 -23.69
C LYS A 189 -13.88 -3.02 -22.39
N LEU A 190 -12.78 -3.79 -22.46
CA LEU A 190 -12.11 -4.36 -21.31
C LEU A 190 -11.57 -3.30 -20.37
N PHE A 191 -10.92 -2.26 -20.91
CA PHE A 191 -10.39 -1.13 -20.14
C PHE A 191 -11.50 -0.40 -19.40
N THR A 192 -12.62 -0.12 -20.08
CA THR A 192 -13.76 0.57 -19.47
C THR A 192 -14.44 -0.28 -18.39
N GLU A 193 -14.54 -1.59 -18.61
CA GLU A 193 -15.08 -2.52 -17.60
C GLU A 193 -14.23 -2.50 -16.32
N ILE A 194 -12.91 -2.46 -16.46
CA ILE A 194 -11.97 -2.56 -15.31
C ILE A 194 -11.79 -1.20 -14.63
N MET A 195 -11.57 -0.13 -15.43
CA MET A 195 -11.18 1.19 -14.91
C MET A 195 -12.37 2.13 -14.68
N GLY A 196 -13.58 1.74 -15.09
CA GLY A 196 -14.78 2.56 -14.96
C GLY A 196 -14.86 3.74 -15.92
N SER A 197 -13.81 3.99 -16.74
CA SER A 197 -13.75 5.08 -17.72
C SER A 197 -13.03 4.63 -18.99
N SER A 198 -13.29 5.31 -20.13
CA SER A 198 -12.60 4.98 -21.37
C SER A 198 -11.10 5.31 -21.28
N PRO A 199 -10.20 4.63 -22.06
CA PRO A 199 -8.76 4.88 -21.99
C PRO A 199 -8.39 6.35 -22.14
N ILE A 200 -8.95 7.05 -23.10
CA ILE A 200 -8.66 8.48 -23.32
C ILE A 200 -9.24 9.36 -22.20
N SER A 201 -10.40 9.01 -21.63
CA SER A 201 -10.93 9.71 -20.44
C SER A 201 -9.99 9.55 -19.26
N TYR A 202 -9.48 8.34 -19.04
CA TYR A 202 -8.50 8.04 -17.99
C TYR A 202 -7.21 8.87 -18.14
N VAL A 203 -6.67 9.00 -19.37
CA VAL A 203 -5.51 9.88 -19.64
C VAL A 203 -5.82 11.33 -19.25
N HIS A 204 -7.01 11.84 -19.63
CA HIS A 204 -7.42 13.18 -19.23
C HIS A 204 -7.60 13.35 -17.72
N GLU A 205 -8.14 12.34 -17.03
CA GLU A 205 -8.26 12.35 -15.56
C GLU A 205 -6.90 12.39 -14.89
N LEU A 206 -5.94 11.59 -15.39
CA LEU A 206 -4.55 11.58 -14.90
C LEU A 206 -3.89 12.95 -15.10
N ARG A 207 -4.05 13.58 -16.28
CA ARG A 207 -3.55 14.94 -16.53
C ARG A 207 -4.12 15.96 -15.54
N ILE A 208 -5.43 15.90 -15.27
CA ILE A 208 -6.05 16.81 -14.29
C ILE A 208 -5.59 16.54 -12.88
N LYS A 209 -5.38 15.26 -12.50
CA LYS A 209 -4.77 14.92 -11.20
C LYS A 209 -3.39 15.53 -11.06
N LYS A 210 -2.52 15.37 -12.07
CA LYS A 210 -1.19 15.99 -12.12
C LYS A 210 -1.25 17.52 -12.11
N ALA A 211 -2.20 18.12 -12.86
CA ALA A 211 -2.41 19.56 -12.81
C ALA A 211 -2.70 20.08 -11.41
N LYS A 212 -3.55 19.37 -10.64
CA LYS A 212 -3.85 19.75 -9.25
C LYS A 212 -2.62 19.70 -8.35
N GLU A 213 -1.74 18.73 -8.55
CA GLU A 213 -0.48 18.61 -7.82
C GLU A 213 0.46 19.78 -8.18
N MET A 214 0.63 20.09 -9.47
CA MET A 214 1.48 21.18 -9.95
C MET A 214 0.98 22.57 -9.55
N LEU A 215 -0.34 22.80 -9.58
CA LEU A 215 -0.95 24.06 -9.14
C LEU A 215 -0.83 24.32 -7.62
N LYS A 216 -0.53 23.30 -6.83
CA LYS A 216 -0.25 23.43 -5.38
C LYS A 216 1.22 23.62 -5.06
N SER A 217 2.09 23.34 -6.02
CA SER A 217 3.53 23.51 -5.90
C SER A 217 3.97 24.73 -6.72
N ASP A 218 5.16 25.23 -6.45
CA ASP A 218 5.77 26.34 -7.21
C ASP A 218 6.39 25.85 -8.52
N TYR A 219 5.55 25.17 -9.34
CA TYR A 219 6.02 24.53 -10.58
C TYR A 219 6.21 25.53 -11.74
N GLY A 220 5.57 26.68 -11.71
CA GLY A 220 5.56 27.67 -12.78
C GLY A 220 4.18 28.19 -13.14
N SER A 221 4.02 28.87 -14.27
CA SER A 221 2.75 29.46 -14.69
C SER A 221 1.72 28.39 -15.09
N VAL A 222 0.44 28.78 -15.06
CA VAL A 222 -0.67 27.93 -15.55
C VAL A 222 -0.45 27.52 -17.02
N THR A 223 0.24 28.36 -17.80
CA THR A 223 0.62 28.05 -19.19
C THR A 223 1.68 26.95 -19.27
N ASP A 224 2.71 27.03 -18.44
CA ASP A 224 3.77 26.02 -18.37
C ASP A 224 3.20 24.66 -17.94
N ILE A 225 2.30 24.66 -16.95
CA ILE A 225 1.58 23.46 -16.51
C ILE A 225 0.75 22.88 -17.68
N ALA A 226 0.01 23.69 -18.44
CA ALA A 226 -0.76 23.21 -19.57
C ALA A 226 0.11 22.51 -20.62
N ILE A 227 1.24 23.11 -20.98
CA ILE A 227 2.18 22.57 -21.96
C ILE A 227 2.81 21.28 -21.45
N SER A 228 3.30 21.26 -20.19
CA SER A 228 3.92 20.07 -19.59
C SER A 228 2.99 18.87 -19.50
N LEU A 229 1.67 19.11 -19.43
CA LEU A 229 0.63 18.08 -19.42
C LEU A 229 0.16 17.66 -20.81
N GLY A 230 0.75 18.23 -21.90
CA GLY A 230 0.45 17.88 -23.27
C GLY A 230 -0.83 18.48 -23.81
N TYR A 231 -1.23 19.64 -23.31
CA TYR A 231 -2.29 20.46 -23.95
C TYR A 231 -1.67 21.40 -24.99
N LEU A 232 -2.36 21.58 -26.10
CA LEU A 232 -1.88 22.43 -27.19
C LEU A 232 -1.85 23.92 -26.82
N ASN A 233 -2.75 24.32 -25.93
CA ASN A 233 -2.85 25.69 -25.44
C ASN A 233 -3.54 25.75 -24.08
N ILE A 234 -3.41 26.89 -23.41
CA ILE A 234 -4.00 27.17 -22.10
C ILE A 234 -5.54 27.13 -22.10
N TYR A 235 -6.16 27.44 -23.21
CA TYR A 235 -7.64 27.49 -23.30
C TYR A 235 -8.22 26.07 -23.23
N ASP A 236 -7.63 25.13 -23.97
CA ASP A 236 -8.04 23.72 -23.95
C ASP A 236 -7.82 23.10 -22.58
N PHE A 237 -6.68 23.40 -21.96
CA PHE A 237 -6.39 23.00 -20.58
C PHE A 237 -7.43 23.56 -19.62
N SER A 238 -7.68 24.87 -19.64
CA SER A 238 -8.61 25.55 -18.73
C SER A 238 -10.03 25.00 -18.84
N ARG A 239 -10.50 24.72 -20.07
CA ARG A 239 -11.79 24.08 -20.31
C ARG A 239 -11.85 22.67 -19.74
N ALA A 240 -10.83 21.85 -20.02
CA ALA A 240 -10.75 20.48 -19.52
C ALA A 240 -10.68 20.42 -17.98
N PHE A 241 -9.89 21.31 -17.38
CA PHE A 241 -9.74 21.42 -15.94
C PHE A 241 -11.04 21.84 -15.27
N LYS A 242 -11.68 22.95 -15.74
CA LYS A 242 -12.95 23.44 -15.21
C LYS A 242 -14.07 22.42 -15.35
N LYS A 243 -14.14 21.69 -16.47
CA LYS A 243 -15.15 20.64 -16.70
C LYS A 243 -15.06 19.54 -15.62
N ARG A 244 -13.86 19.20 -15.13
CA ARG A 244 -13.64 18.12 -14.17
C ARG A 244 -13.54 18.56 -12.71
N THR A 245 -13.23 19.81 -12.44
CA THR A 245 -13.03 20.35 -11.08
C THR A 245 -14.12 21.33 -10.66
N GLY A 246 -14.91 21.84 -11.61
CA GLY A 246 -15.91 22.89 -11.37
C GLY A 246 -15.36 24.31 -11.39
N ILE A 247 -14.04 24.52 -11.25
CA ILE A 247 -13.39 25.84 -11.18
C ILE A 247 -12.21 25.95 -12.14
N SER A 248 -11.81 27.18 -12.50
CA SER A 248 -10.65 27.40 -13.36
C SER A 248 -9.33 27.06 -12.67
N PRO A 249 -8.25 26.71 -13.43
CA PRO A 249 -6.92 26.45 -12.85
C PRO A 249 -6.42 27.60 -11.98
N THR A 250 -6.50 28.83 -12.43
CA THR A 250 -6.08 30.02 -11.68
C THR A 250 -6.87 30.21 -10.38
N LYS A 251 -8.19 29.90 -10.38
CA LYS A 251 -8.97 29.95 -9.15
C LYS A 251 -8.59 28.83 -8.20
N TYR A 252 -8.26 27.64 -8.72
CA TYR A 252 -7.80 26.51 -7.94
C TYR A 252 -6.46 26.82 -7.27
N GLU A 253 -5.49 27.36 -8.01
CA GLU A 253 -4.17 27.79 -7.54
C GLU A 253 -4.28 28.77 -6.36
N LYS A 254 -5.08 29.86 -6.53
CA LYS A 254 -5.30 30.86 -5.48
C LYS A 254 -5.94 30.34 -4.19
N GLN A 255 -6.57 29.19 -4.19
CA GLN A 255 -7.13 28.56 -2.99
C GLN A 255 -6.04 27.89 -2.10
N TRP A 256 -4.89 27.55 -2.68
CA TRP A 256 -3.82 26.80 -1.98
C TRP A 256 -2.60 27.67 -1.69
N ASN A 257 -2.41 28.79 -2.38
CA ASN A 257 -1.30 29.75 -2.20
C ASN A 257 -1.71 30.95 -1.34
N LYS A 258 -2.62 30.71 -0.38
CA LYS A 258 -2.98 31.69 0.65
C LYS A 258 -2.28 31.42 1.96
#